data_0f2e76ccb7f683b8c43f508f4beee5de
#
_entry.id   0f2e76ccb7f683b8c43f508f4beee5de
#
_cell.length_a   1.000
_cell.length_b   1.000
_cell.length_c   1.000
_cell.angle_alpha   90.00
_cell.angle_beta   90.00
_cell.angle_gamma   90.00
#
_symmetry.space_group_name_H-M   'P 1'
#
loop_
_entity.id
_entity.type
_entity.pdbx_description
1 polymer ?
#
loop_
_entity_poly.entity_id
_entity_poly.type
_entity_poly.pdbx_seq_one_letter_code
_entity_poly.pdbx_strand_id
1 'polypeptide(L)' 'MNKIKEFRKNKRISQSDIAKIMKVKQNTVSQWETGERMPGVVQALRLADILETTVESLYK' A
#
# COMPACT_ATOMS: atom_id res chain seq x y z
N MET A 1 9.00 1.31 9.87
CA MET A 1 8.00 0.30 9.47
C MET A 1 6.66 0.94 9.23
N ASN A 2 5.79 0.25 8.52
CA ASN A 2 4.49 0.82 8.18
C ASN A 2 3.40 -0.22 8.39
N LYS A 3 2.14 0.21 8.23
CA LYS A 3 0.98 -0.65 8.45
C LYS A 3 0.24 -0.97 7.16
N ILE A 4 0.89 -0.82 6.01
CA ILE A 4 0.25 -1.07 4.72
C ILE A 4 -0.32 -2.49 4.67
N LYS A 5 0.50 -3.48 5.02
CA LYS A 5 0.07 -4.88 5.00
C LYS A 5 -1.10 -5.12 5.94
N GLU A 6 -1.08 -4.50 7.11
CA GLU A 6 -2.16 -4.66 8.10
C GLU A 6 -3.48 -4.12 7.56
N PHE A 7 -3.48 -2.90 7.02
CA PHE A 7 -4.68 -2.31 6.44
C PHE A 7 -5.17 -3.10 5.24
N ARG A 8 -4.22 -3.59 4.41
CA ARG A 8 -4.56 -4.40 3.25
C ARG A 8 -5.26 -5.70 3.67
N LYS A 9 -4.74 -6.38 4.67
CA LYS A 9 -5.33 -7.63 5.16
C LYS A 9 -6.70 -7.39 5.78
N ASN A 10 -6.86 -6.28 6.48
CA ASN A 10 -8.15 -5.94 7.05
C ASN A 10 -9.21 -5.73 5.98
N LYS A 11 -8.82 -5.24 4.82
CA LYS A 11 -9.71 -5.07 3.68
C LYS A 11 -9.87 -6.34 2.87
N ARG A 12 -9.11 -7.38 3.19
CA ARG A 12 -9.12 -8.66 2.46
C ARG A 12 -8.77 -8.48 1.00
N ILE A 13 -7.79 -7.63 0.73
CA ILE A 13 -7.28 -7.36 -0.61
C ILE A 13 -5.87 -7.93 -0.70
N SER A 14 -5.56 -8.57 -1.82
CA SER A 14 -4.23 -9.14 -2.03
C SER A 14 -3.26 -8.08 -2.55
N GLN A 15 -1.96 -8.36 -2.43
CA GLN A 15 -0.95 -7.51 -3.05
C GLN A 15 -1.17 -7.43 -4.56
N SER A 16 -1.57 -8.54 -5.17
CA SER A 16 -1.84 -8.60 -6.60
C SER A 16 -2.98 -7.66 -6.98
N ASP A 17 -4.02 -7.60 -6.15
CA ASP A 17 -5.16 -6.71 -6.41
C ASP A 17 -4.72 -5.25 -6.39
N ILE A 18 -3.94 -4.86 -5.37
CA ILE A 18 -3.44 -3.49 -5.28
C ILE A 18 -2.55 -3.17 -6.48
N ALA A 19 -1.69 -4.10 -6.85
CA ALA A 19 -0.79 -3.92 -7.98
C ALA A 19 -1.57 -3.64 -9.27
N LYS A 20 -2.65 -4.40 -9.49
CA LYS A 20 -3.49 -4.20 -10.66
C LYS A 20 -4.17 -2.84 -10.65
N ILE A 21 -4.75 -2.47 -9.51
CA ILE A 21 -5.46 -1.20 -9.39
C ILE A 21 -4.51 -0.03 -9.62
N MET A 22 -3.31 -0.12 -9.06
CA MET A 22 -2.33 0.97 -9.15
C MET A 22 -1.44 0.88 -10.38
N LYS A 23 -1.57 -0.19 -11.17
CA LYS A 23 -0.77 -0.41 -12.39
C LYS A 23 0.72 -0.45 -12.09
N VAL A 24 1.08 -1.18 -11.04
CA VAL A 24 2.47 -1.42 -10.66
C VAL A 24 2.68 -2.93 -10.55
N LYS A 25 3.94 -3.33 -10.41
CA LYS A 25 4.26 -4.75 -10.23
C LYS A 25 3.92 -5.17 -8.80
N GLN A 26 3.53 -6.43 -8.62
CA GLN A 26 3.26 -6.96 -7.29
C GLN A 26 4.50 -6.83 -6.40
N ASN A 27 5.68 -7.03 -6.97
CA ASN A 27 6.93 -6.88 -6.22
C ASN A 27 7.08 -5.47 -5.65
N THR A 28 6.60 -4.46 -6.38
CA THR A 28 6.62 -3.08 -5.91
C THR A 28 5.77 -2.92 -4.66
N VAL A 29 4.56 -3.50 -4.67
CA VAL A 29 3.69 -3.46 -3.49
C VAL A 29 4.35 -4.15 -2.31
N SER A 30 4.95 -5.31 -2.56
CA SER A 30 5.67 -6.06 -1.51
C SER A 30 6.79 -5.21 -0.90
N GLN A 31 7.55 -4.49 -1.73
CA GLN A 31 8.63 -3.63 -1.25
C GLN A 31 8.10 -2.46 -0.42
N TRP A 32 6.93 -1.95 -0.77
CA TRP A 32 6.28 -0.92 0.04
C TRP A 32 5.93 -1.47 1.42
N GLU A 33 5.45 -2.70 1.49
CA GLU A 33 5.04 -3.31 2.77
C GLU A 33 6.21 -3.61 3.67
N THR A 34 7.34 -4.00 3.10
CA THR A 34 8.53 -4.29 3.89
C THR A 34 9.33 -3.03 4.26
N GLY A 35 9.03 -1.91 3.60
CA GLY A 35 9.80 -0.69 3.81
C GLY A 35 11.05 -0.63 2.96
N GLU A 36 11.29 -1.62 2.10
CA GLU A 36 12.44 -1.62 1.21
C GLU A 36 12.39 -0.45 0.24
N ARG A 37 11.19 -0.09 -0.19
CA ARG A 37 10.94 1.09 -1.01
C ARG A 37 9.71 1.82 -0.48
N MET A 38 9.68 3.13 -0.67
CA MET A 38 8.53 3.94 -0.31
C MET A 38 7.77 4.35 -1.57
N PRO A 39 6.45 4.36 -1.53
CA PRO A 39 5.68 4.90 -2.65
C PRO A 39 5.92 6.40 -2.75
N GLY A 40 5.87 6.94 -3.98
CA GLY A 40 5.90 8.37 -4.18
C GLY A 40 4.66 9.02 -3.58
N VAL A 41 4.65 10.35 -3.51
CA VAL A 41 3.56 11.08 -2.86
C VAL A 41 2.20 10.72 -3.44
N VAL A 42 2.07 10.75 -4.77
CA VAL A 42 0.80 10.43 -5.42
C VAL A 42 0.40 8.99 -5.17
N GLN A 43 1.37 8.07 -5.26
CA GLN A 43 1.11 6.66 -5.01
C GLN A 43 0.66 6.42 -3.57
N ALA A 44 1.30 7.11 -2.61
CA ALA A 44 0.94 6.95 -1.20
C ALA A 44 -0.49 7.43 -0.95
N LEU A 45 -0.88 8.56 -1.56
CA LEU A 45 -2.24 9.07 -1.43
C LEU A 45 -3.26 8.11 -2.03
N ARG A 46 -2.97 7.54 -3.20
CA ARG A 46 -3.87 6.59 -3.83
C ARG A 46 -3.97 5.30 -3.02
N LEU A 47 -2.85 4.84 -2.48
CA LEU A 47 -2.83 3.64 -1.65
C LEU A 47 -3.68 3.83 -0.40
N ALA A 48 -3.55 4.97 0.27
CA ALA A 48 -4.35 5.29 1.44
C ALA A 48 -5.84 5.31 1.09
N ASP A 49 -6.18 5.86 -0.08
CA ASP A 49 -7.54 5.92 -0.54
C ASP A 49 -8.12 4.52 -0.76
N ILE A 50 -7.36 3.66 -1.44
CA ILE A 50 -7.76 2.27 -1.68
C ILE A 50 -7.99 1.55 -0.36
N LEU A 51 -7.15 1.80 0.62
CA LEU A 51 -7.22 1.15 1.93
C LEU A 51 -8.15 1.87 2.90
N GLU A 52 -8.80 2.94 2.46
CA GLU A 52 -9.77 3.73 3.24
C GLU A 52 -9.15 4.24 4.54
N THR A 53 -7.96 4.81 4.42
CA THR A 53 -7.23 5.36 5.55
C THR A 53 -6.45 6.59 5.10
N THR A 54 -5.53 7.06 5.91
CA THR A 54 -4.69 8.22 5.59
C THR A 54 -3.24 7.77 5.46
N VAL A 55 -2.43 8.55 4.74
CA VAL A 55 -0.99 8.27 4.64
C VAL A 55 -0.37 8.27 6.03
N GLU A 56 -0.79 9.20 6.88
CA GLU A 56 -0.29 9.27 8.25
C GLU A 56 -0.53 7.95 8.99
N SER A 57 -1.74 7.40 8.87
CA SER A 57 -2.08 6.14 9.54
C SER A 57 -1.28 4.97 9.01
N LEU A 58 -0.93 4.99 7.73
CA LEU A 58 -0.13 3.92 7.15
C LEU A 58 1.30 3.90 7.71
N TYR A 59 1.80 5.04 8.13
CA TYR A 59 3.20 5.17 8.58
C TYR A 59 3.33 5.48 10.07
N LYS A 60 2.30 5.24 10.82
CA LYS A 60 2.36 5.36 12.28
C LYS A 60 3.03 4.13 12.95
#